data_3eee05847d9c494a2d76d2f2989e0683
#
_entry.id   3eee05847d9c494a2d76d2f2989e0683
#
_cell.length_a   1.000
_cell.length_b   1.000
_cell.length_c   1.000
_cell.angle_alpha   90.00
_cell.angle_beta   90.00
_cell.angle_gamma   90.00
#
_symmetry.space_group_name_H-M   'P 1'
#
loop_
_entity.id
_entity.type
_entity.pdbx_description
1 polymer ?
#
loop_
_entity_poly.entity_id
_entity_poly.type
_entity_poly.pdbx_seq_one_letter_code
_entity_poly.pdbx_strand_id
1 'polypeptide(L)'
;MPGRLPVVLVLVLPMACGAQGTPLPLPPSMPAVPLDACRDAAAAAVPAPARDALPAIDGSGRQLLALRGYLRARDLEQRWSWSEARIEAYAGSPEQAAAHAAIGKAQDAFAQANPGYRLHVNLRVRSLDEQLRKWNCNASVAAAAAALASAAEGACDPQETDRFVAWLKAWRPPAAVNLATPGLSSHGQARAFDFQVMQDDTLVAGTDSGRRQQDWIDGGWGERLAAAVRASGEPFEGPLRSPDEPWHYAYVPSAEPESPPPASPQAPAAGDGT
;
A
#
# COMPACT_ATOMS: atom_id res chain seq x y z
N MET A 1 -41.53 -47.67 -17.89
CA MET A 1 -42.58 -46.81 -18.47
C MET A 1 -42.15 -45.38 -18.30
N PRO A 2 -41.80 -44.64 -19.37
CA PRO A 2 -41.38 -43.25 -19.24
C PRO A 2 -42.61 -42.32 -19.33
N GLY A 3 -42.77 -41.50 -18.29
CA GLY A 3 -43.81 -40.47 -18.21
C GLY A 3 -43.49 -39.27 -19.13
N ARG A 4 -44.44 -38.92 -19.97
CA ARG A 4 -44.40 -37.73 -20.85
C ARG A 4 -44.83 -36.50 -20.03
N LEU A 5 -43.97 -35.49 -20.00
CA LEU A 5 -44.31 -34.15 -19.50
C LEU A 5 -45.04 -33.35 -20.58
N PRO A 6 -46.09 -32.56 -20.23
CA PRO A 6 -46.81 -31.73 -21.19
C PRO A 6 -46.00 -30.47 -21.53
N VAL A 7 -45.98 -30.15 -22.83
CA VAL A 7 -45.46 -28.89 -23.38
C VAL A 7 -46.54 -27.82 -23.20
N VAL A 8 -46.26 -26.79 -22.40
CA VAL A 8 -47.13 -25.59 -22.29
C VAL A 8 -46.70 -24.59 -23.34
N LEU A 9 -47.58 -24.37 -24.33
CA LEU A 9 -47.42 -23.37 -25.36
C LEU A 9 -47.90 -22.01 -24.82
N VAL A 10 -46.95 -21.08 -24.56
CA VAL A 10 -47.29 -19.69 -24.16
C VAL A 10 -47.49 -18.85 -25.41
N LEU A 11 -48.73 -18.45 -25.63
CA LEU A 11 -49.09 -17.51 -26.69
C LEU A 11 -48.70 -16.09 -26.27
N VAL A 12 -47.74 -15.49 -26.93
CA VAL A 12 -47.37 -14.07 -26.76
C VAL A 12 -48.25 -13.25 -27.72
N LEU A 13 -49.20 -12.50 -27.18
CA LEU A 13 -49.98 -11.51 -27.93
C LEU A 13 -49.14 -10.22 -28.09
N PRO A 14 -49.13 -9.59 -29.28
CA PRO A 14 -48.42 -8.31 -29.44
C PRO A 14 -49.26 -7.19 -28.82
N MET A 15 -48.72 -6.50 -27.82
CA MET A 15 -49.27 -5.23 -27.34
C MET A 15 -48.97 -4.12 -28.35
N ALA A 16 -50.05 -3.50 -28.86
CA ALA A 16 -50.00 -2.34 -29.74
C ALA A 16 -49.46 -1.12 -28.99
N CYS A 17 -48.47 -0.44 -29.59
CA CYS A 17 -47.90 0.81 -29.11
C CYS A 17 -48.94 1.94 -29.12
N GLY A 18 -49.24 2.48 -27.94
CA GLY A 18 -49.91 3.76 -27.78
C GLY A 18 -48.99 4.95 -28.01
N ALA A 19 -49.56 5.98 -28.62
CA ALA A 19 -49.12 7.34 -28.88
C ALA A 19 -47.73 7.79 -28.39
N GLN A 20 -46.87 8.09 -29.36
CA GLN A 20 -45.59 8.76 -29.15
C GLN A 20 -45.84 10.23 -28.75
N GLY A 21 -45.77 10.52 -27.46
CA GLY A 21 -45.57 11.88 -26.97
C GLY A 21 -44.15 12.36 -27.42
N THR A 22 -44.08 13.49 -28.10
CA THR A 22 -42.84 14.13 -28.50
C THR A 22 -41.96 14.33 -27.26
N PRO A 23 -40.73 13.75 -27.18
CA PRO A 23 -39.86 13.99 -26.02
C PRO A 23 -39.49 15.48 -25.98
N LEU A 24 -39.66 16.10 -24.81
CA LEU A 24 -39.13 17.43 -24.58
C LEU A 24 -37.61 17.38 -24.80
N PRO A 25 -37.02 18.41 -25.46
CA PRO A 25 -35.59 18.47 -25.65
C PRO A 25 -34.92 18.46 -24.26
N LEU A 26 -34.05 17.48 -24.02
CA LEU A 26 -33.20 17.46 -22.86
C LEU A 26 -32.35 18.74 -22.87
N PRO A 27 -32.15 19.39 -21.71
CA PRO A 27 -31.23 20.53 -21.63
C PRO A 27 -29.87 20.09 -22.17
N PRO A 28 -29.15 20.99 -22.87
CA PRO A 28 -27.84 20.64 -23.39
C PRO A 28 -26.98 20.09 -22.24
N SER A 29 -26.52 18.86 -22.37
CA SER A 29 -25.59 18.29 -21.43
C SER A 29 -24.34 19.19 -21.43
N MET A 30 -24.04 19.78 -20.29
CA MET A 30 -22.76 20.49 -20.12
C MET A 30 -21.65 19.56 -20.61
N PRO A 31 -20.66 20.07 -21.36
CA PRO A 31 -19.54 19.27 -21.79
C PRO A 31 -18.93 18.63 -20.54
N ALA A 32 -18.80 17.30 -20.54
CA ALA A 32 -18.19 16.58 -19.44
C ALA A 32 -16.79 17.16 -19.24
N VAL A 33 -16.54 17.74 -18.06
CA VAL A 33 -15.20 18.25 -17.72
C VAL A 33 -14.28 17.05 -17.74
N PRO A 34 -13.17 17.09 -18.49
CA PRO A 34 -12.24 15.97 -18.50
C PRO A 34 -11.74 15.70 -17.09
N LEU A 35 -11.99 14.50 -16.57
CA LEU A 35 -11.57 14.06 -15.23
C LEU A 35 -10.06 14.22 -15.01
N ASP A 36 -9.29 14.15 -16.10
CA ASP A 36 -7.86 14.40 -16.13
C ASP A 36 -7.48 15.82 -15.67
N ALA A 37 -8.27 16.84 -16.03
CA ALA A 37 -8.02 18.21 -15.58
C ALA A 37 -8.10 18.36 -14.05
N CYS A 38 -9.10 17.74 -13.42
CA CYS A 38 -9.22 17.74 -11.96
C CYS A 38 -8.12 16.92 -11.29
N ARG A 39 -7.75 15.76 -11.88
CA ARG A 39 -6.62 14.96 -11.41
C ARG A 39 -5.32 15.77 -11.44
N ASP A 40 -5.02 16.41 -12.56
CA ASP A 40 -3.77 17.15 -12.75
C ASP A 40 -3.69 18.37 -11.82
N ALA A 41 -4.81 19.09 -11.63
CA ALA A 41 -4.90 20.17 -10.66
C ALA A 41 -4.69 19.66 -9.22
N ALA A 42 -5.32 18.56 -8.84
CA ALA A 42 -5.18 17.98 -7.52
C ALA A 42 -3.78 17.36 -7.29
N ALA A 43 -3.09 16.89 -8.33
CA ALA A 43 -1.74 16.36 -8.24
C ALA A 43 -0.70 17.42 -7.82
N ALA A 44 -0.99 18.69 -8.02
CA ALA A 44 -0.13 19.78 -7.54
C ALA A 44 -0.03 19.83 -6.01
N ALA A 45 -1.01 19.26 -5.30
CA ALA A 45 -1.05 19.23 -3.83
C ALA A 45 -0.23 18.09 -3.20
N VAL A 46 0.42 17.22 -3.99
CA VAL A 46 1.27 16.14 -3.48
C VAL A 46 2.74 16.38 -3.82
N PRO A 47 3.69 15.83 -3.02
CA PRO A 47 5.13 15.93 -3.28
C PRO A 47 5.54 15.33 -4.63
N ALA A 48 6.68 15.78 -5.15
CA ALA A 48 7.20 15.39 -6.46
C ALA A 48 7.27 13.86 -6.66
N PRO A 49 7.81 13.03 -5.75
CA PRO A 49 7.88 11.59 -5.97
C PRO A 49 6.52 10.95 -6.25
N ALA A 50 5.46 11.39 -5.55
CA ALA A 50 4.11 10.89 -5.75
C ALA A 50 3.51 11.37 -7.07
N ARG A 51 3.75 12.63 -7.42
CA ARG A 51 3.30 13.21 -8.69
C ARG A 51 3.95 12.54 -9.89
N ASP A 52 5.27 12.29 -9.79
CA ASP A 52 6.06 11.67 -10.84
C ASP A 52 5.72 10.18 -11.06
N ALA A 53 5.15 9.52 -10.07
CA ALA A 53 4.68 8.15 -10.18
C ALA A 53 3.31 8.00 -10.88
N LEU A 54 2.47 9.06 -10.89
CA LEU A 54 1.11 8.98 -11.46
C LEU A 54 1.09 8.55 -12.94
N PRO A 55 1.96 9.05 -13.83
CA PRO A 55 1.95 8.64 -15.24
C PRO A 55 2.21 7.15 -15.47
N ALA A 56 2.86 6.45 -14.54
CA ALA A 56 3.09 5.01 -14.61
C ALA A 56 1.89 4.17 -14.15
N ILE A 57 0.79 4.82 -13.74
CA ILE A 57 -0.46 4.17 -13.33
C ILE A 57 -1.46 4.21 -14.47
N ASP A 58 -2.02 3.06 -14.83
CA ASP A 58 -2.95 2.90 -15.95
C ASP A 58 -4.33 3.50 -15.66
N GLY A 59 -4.73 4.48 -16.47
CA GLY A 59 -6.06 5.06 -16.49
C GLY A 59 -6.38 6.01 -15.35
N SER A 60 -7.16 7.06 -15.66
CA SER A 60 -7.48 8.17 -14.76
C SER A 60 -8.09 7.74 -13.42
N GLY A 61 -8.94 6.71 -13.42
CA GLY A 61 -9.55 6.21 -12.18
C GLY A 61 -8.53 5.63 -11.19
N ARG A 62 -7.56 4.81 -11.67
CA ARG A 62 -6.49 4.27 -10.83
C ARG A 62 -5.52 5.37 -10.37
N GLN A 63 -5.24 6.35 -11.22
CA GLN A 63 -4.44 7.52 -10.88
C GLN A 63 -5.12 8.35 -9.79
N LEU A 64 -6.43 8.62 -9.88
CA LEU A 64 -7.19 9.30 -8.84
C LEU A 64 -7.21 8.51 -7.53
N LEU A 65 -7.34 7.19 -7.60
CA LEU A 65 -7.33 6.34 -6.41
C LEU A 65 -5.96 6.37 -5.71
N ALA A 66 -4.87 6.38 -6.49
CA ALA A 66 -3.52 6.56 -5.97
C ALA A 66 -3.33 7.97 -5.39
N LEU A 67 -3.74 9.00 -6.11
CA LEU A 67 -3.68 10.39 -5.67
C LEU A 67 -4.43 10.60 -4.34
N ARG A 68 -5.61 9.99 -4.19
CA ARG A 68 -6.32 9.96 -2.91
C ARG A 68 -5.47 9.37 -1.78
N GLY A 69 -4.76 8.28 -2.05
CA GLY A 69 -3.82 7.68 -1.10
C GLY A 69 -2.71 8.64 -0.71
N TYR A 70 -2.10 9.29 -1.67
CA TYR A 70 -1.03 10.28 -1.47
C TYR A 70 -1.49 11.50 -0.68
N LEU A 71 -2.65 12.06 -1.01
CA LEU A 71 -3.24 13.21 -0.30
C LEU A 71 -3.59 12.91 1.18
N ARG A 72 -3.73 11.65 1.54
CA ARG A 72 -4.04 11.19 2.91
C ARG A 72 -2.83 10.72 3.69
N ALA A 73 -1.73 10.42 2.99
CA ALA A 73 -0.51 9.94 3.63
C ALA A 73 0.12 11.04 4.49
N ARG A 74 0.61 10.64 5.68
CA ARG A 74 1.51 11.45 6.49
C ARG A 74 2.95 11.07 6.15
N ASP A 75 3.85 12.03 6.20
CA ASP A 75 5.30 11.80 6.03
C ASP A 75 5.62 11.02 4.74
N LEU A 76 4.93 11.38 3.63
CA LEU A 76 4.95 10.66 2.38
C LEU A 76 6.38 10.49 1.83
N GLU A 77 7.19 11.55 1.85
CA GLU A 77 8.55 11.54 1.30
C GLU A 77 9.46 10.58 2.08
N GLN A 78 9.33 10.54 3.40
CA GLN A 78 10.11 9.66 4.28
C GLN A 78 9.73 8.19 4.12
N ARG A 79 8.46 7.93 3.78
CA ARG A 79 7.90 6.59 3.58
C ARG A 79 7.97 6.10 2.14
N TRP A 80 8.46 6.94 1.22
CA TRP A 80 8.42 6.63 -0.20
C TRP A 80 9.25 5.39 -0.53
N SER A 81 8.64 4.44 -1.22
CA SER A 81 9.27 3.19 -1.62
C SER A 81 10.45 3.42 -2.56
N TRP A 82 11.49 2.61 -2.41
CA TRP A 82 12.71 2.72 -3.20
C TRP A 82 12.51 2.18 -4.62
N SER A 83 13.21 2.79 -5.58
CA SER A 83 13.38 2.25 -6.93
C SER A 83 14.24 0.97 -6.90
N GLU A 84 14.18 0.19 -7.99
CA GLU A 84 15.04 -0.98 -8.15
C GLU A 84 16.52 -0.62 -7.99
N ALA A 85 16.99 0.46 -8.63
CA ALA A 85 18.37 0.92 -8.51
C ALA A 85 18.79 1.22 -7.06
N ARG A 86 17.91 1.80 -6.24
CA ARG A 86 18.19 2.03 -4.82
C ARG A 86 18.22 0.73 -4.03
N ILE A 87 17.37 -0.23 -4.36
CA ILE A 87 17.37 -1.56 -3.72
C ILE A 87 18.68 -2.30 -4.04
N GLU A 88 19.14 -2.24 -5.29
CA GLU A 88 20.44 -2.80 -5.68
C GLU A 88 21.60 -2.16 -4.92
N ALA A 89 21.60 -0.84 -4.79
CA ALA A 89 22.64 -0.12 -4.02
C ALA A 89 22.61 -0.47 -2.51
N TYR A 90 21.44 -0.81 -1.98
CA TYR A 90 21.27 -1.26 -0.59
C TYR A 90 21.74 -2.70 -0.38
N ALA A 91 21.69 -3.53 -1.42
CA ALA A 91 22.09 -4.93 -1.34
C ALA A 91 23.57 -5.06 -0.93
N GLY A 92 23.85 -5.83 0.12
CA GLY A 92 25.17 -6.00 0.68
C GLY A 92 25.68 -4.82 1.53
N SER A 93 24.87 -3.79 1.76
CA SER A 93 25.26 -2.67 2.63
C SER A 93 25.35 -3.07 4.10
N PRO A 94 26.12 -2.34 4.92
CA PRO A 94 26.16 -2.54 6.37
C PRO A 94 24.76 -2.41 7.02
N GLU A 95 23.90 -1.51 6.50
CA GLU A 95 22.53 -1.33 6.98
C GLU A 95 21.69 -2.58 6.73
N GLN A 96 21.79 -3.19 5.54
CA GLN A 96 21.11 -4.46 5.26
C GLN A 96 21.61 -5.57 6.18
N ALA A 97 22.93 -5.67 6.36
CA ALA A 97 23.52 -6.66 7.26
C ALA A 97 23.01 -6.52 8.70
N ALA A 98 22.92 -5.28 9.20
CA ALA A 98 22.38 -4.99 10.53
C ALA A 98 20.90 -5.41 10.64
N ALA A 99 20.06 -5.08 9.65
CA ALA A 99 18.65 -5.49 9.62
C ALA A 99 18.49 -7.01 9.62
N HIS A 100 19.31 -7.72 8.82
CA HIS A 100 19.29 -9.19 8.78
C HIS A 100 19.78 -9.81 10.09
N ALA A 101 20.80 -9.23 10.73
CA ALA A 101 21.26 -9.68 12.04
C ALA A 101 20.17 -9.49 13.12
N ALA A 102 19.44 -8.37 13.10
CA ALA A 102 18.32 -8.12 13.99
C ALA A 102 17.20 -9.16 13.81
N ILE A 103 16.87 -9.49 12.56
CA ILE A 103 15.91 -10.57 12.25
C ILE A 103 16.40 -11.90 12.83
N GLY A 104 17.67 -12.24 12.63
CA GLY A 104 18.26 -13.47 13.19
C GLY A 104 18.10 -13.55 14.69
N LYS A 105 18.36 -12.49 15.43
CA LYS A 105 18.17 -12.45 16.89
C LYS A 105 16.70 -12.66 17.30
N ALA A 106 15.75 -12.08 16.56
CA ALA A 106 14.34 -12.32 16.81
C ALA A 106 13.93 -13.78 16.52
N GLN A 107 14.50 -14.38 15.46
CA GLN A 107 14.30 -15.80 15.14
C GLN A 107 14.86 -16.71 16.23
N ASP A 108 16.07 -16.44 16.73
CA ASP A 108 16.72 -17.21 17.80
C ASP A 108 15.91 -17.12 19.11
N ALA A 109 15.50 -15.92 19.51
CA ALA A 109 14.67 -15.72 20.69
C ALA A 109 13.34 -16.45 20.59
N PHE A 110 12.72 -16.46 19.40
CA PHE A 110 11.47 -17.19 19.17
C PHE A 110 11.67 -18.69 19.26
N ALA A 111 12.69 -19.24 18.61
CA ALA A 111 12.96 -20.68 18.62
C ALA A 111 13.31 -21.18 20.03
N GLN A 112 14.05 -20.39 20.81
CA GLN A 112 14.36 -20.70 22.20
C GLN A 112 13.09 -20.78 23.08
N ALA A 113 12.15 -19.84 22.89
CA ALA A 113 10.92 -19.78 23.67
C ALA A 113 9.84 -20.76 23.18
N ASN A 114 9.95 -21.27 21.94
CA ASN A 114 8.94 -22.13 21.30
C ASN A 114 9.61 -23.36 20.66
N PRO A 115 10.07 -24.36 21.43
CA PRO A 115 10.73 -25.55 20.90
C PRO A 115 9.89 -26.26 19.84
N GLY A 116 10.51 -26.62 18.71
CA GLY A 116 9.85 -27.26 17.57
C GLY A 116 9.23 -26.27 16.56
N TYR A 117 9.31 -24.97 16.84
CA TYR A 117 8.83 -23.94 15.93
C TYR A 117 9.96 -22.96 15.56
N ARG A 118 9.87 -22.38 14.36
CA ARG A 118 10.81 -21.38 13.87
C ARG A 118 10.07 -20.24 13.16
N LEU A 119 10.72 -19.08 13.09
CA LEU A 119 10.23 -17.99 12.25
C LEU A 119 10.85 -18.08 10.85
N HIS A 120 10.01 -17.87 9.85
CA HIS A 120 10.43 -17.60 8.48
C HIS A 120 10.10 -16.15 8.14
N VAL A 121 10.99 -15.49 7.38
CA VAL A 121 10.80 -14.10 6.94
C VAL A 121 11.11 -14.01 5.45
N ASN A 122 10.20 -13.45 4.67
CA ASN A 122 10.47 -13.11 3.29
C ASN A 122 11.20 -11.76 3.22
N LEU A 123 12.48 -11.80 2.90
CA LEU A 123 13.35 -10.62 2.82
C LEU A 123 13.25 -9.87 1.49
N ARG A 124 12.35 -10.27 0.60
CA ARG A 124 12.20 -9.62 -0.70
C ARG A 124 11.60 -8.22 -0.54
N VAL A 125 12.37 -7.22 -0.94
CA VAL A 125 11.89 -5.83 -1.05
C VAL A 125 10.93 -5.72 -2.23
N ARG A 126 9.83 -5.04 -2.04
CA ARG A 126 8.87 -4.70 -3.10
C ARG A 126 9.16 -3.30 -3.62
N SER A 127 9.92 -3.20 -4.72
CA SER A 127 10.26 -1.92 -5.35
C SER A 127 9.00 -1.12 -5.72
N LEU A 128 9.17 0.19 -5.95
CA LEU A 128 8.10 1.04 -6.49
C LEU A 128 7.58 0.46 -7.82
N ASP A 129 8.49 -0.01 -8.67
CA ASP A 129 8.16 -0.59 -9.99
C ASP A 129 7.29 -1.84 -9.86
N GLU A 130 7.61 -2.74 -8.92
CA GLU A 130 6.78 -3.90 -8.62
C GLU A 130 5.40 -3.51 -8.08
N GLN A 131 5.34 -2.49 -7.23
CA GLN A 131 4.08 -1.99 -6.68
C GLN A 131 3.20 -1.39 -7.76
N LEU A 132 3.74 -0.58 -8.67
CA LEU A 132 3.03 0.00 -9.81
C LEU A 132 2.46 -1.08 -10.72
N ARG A 133 3.26 -2.09 -11.07
CA ARG A 133 2.81 -3.21 -11.89
C ARG A 133 1.67 -3.98 -11.21
N LYS A 134 1.78 -4.28 -9.91
CA LYS A 134 0.72 -4.96 -9.16
C LYS A 134 -0.56 -4.12 -9.08
N TRP A 135 -0.44 -2.82 -8.87
CA TRP A 135 -1.57 -1.89 -8.82
C TRP A 135 -2.35 -1.87 -10.13
N ASN A 136 -1.66 -1.81 -11.25
CA ASN A 136 -2.26 -1.78 -12.58
C ASN A 136 -3.03 -3.07 -12.91
N CYS A 137 -2.59 -4.22 -12.39
CA CYS A 137 -3.19 -5.53 -12.66
C CYS A 137 -4.22 -5.98 -11.60
N ASN A 138 -4.37 -5.28 -10.47
CA ASN A 138 -5.18 -5.76 -9.36
C ASN A 138 -6.68 -5.51 -9.54
N ALA A 139 -7.49 -6.54 -9.36
CA ALA A 139 -8.94 -6.48 -9.57
C ALA A 139 -9.66 -5.59 -8.54
N SER A 140 -9.25 -5.60 -7.24
CA SER A 140 -9.86 -4.74 -6.22
C SER A 140 -9.54 -3.27 -6.45
N VAL A 141 -8.35 -2.96 -6.96
CA VAL A 141 -7.96 -1.62 -7.40
C VAL A 141 -8.80 -1.19 -8.59
N ALA A 142 -8.98 -2.07 -9.60
CA ALA A 142 -9.79 -1.76 -10.78
C ALA A 142 -11.25 -1.44 -10.41
N ALA A 143 -11.86 -2.23 -9.53
CA ALA A 143 -13.22 -2.01 -9.08
C ALA A 143 -13.37 -0.68 -8.30
N ALA A 144 -12.46 -0.41 -7.37
CA ALA A 144 -12.46 0.85 -6.61
C ALA A 144 -12.19 2.06 -7.52
N ALA A 145 -11.30 1.94 -8.49
CA ALA A 145 -10.97 2.98 -9.45
C ALA A 145 -12.15 3.33 -10.36
N ALA A 146 -12.90 2.34 -10.83
CA ALA A 146 -14.10 2.55 -11.62
C ALA A 146 -15.19 3.28 -10.83
N ALA A 147 -15.44 2.85 -9.58
CA ALA A 147 -16.39 3.50 -8.69
C ALA A 147 -15.98 4.96 -8.36
N LEU A 148 -14.68 5.21 -8.14
CA LEU A 148 -14.16 6.55 -7.91
C LEU A 148 -14.31 7.44 -9.15
N ALA A 149 -13.95 6.94 -10.33
CA ALA A 149 -14.06 7.70 -11.57
C ALA A 149 -15.50 8.15 -11.82
N SER A 150 -16.46 7.24 -11.71
CA SER A 150 -17.89 7.57 -11.86
C SER A 150 -18.37 8.59 -10.82
N ALA A 151 -17.95 8.45 -9.54
CA ALA A 151 -18.33 9.41 -8.50
C ALA A 151 -17.65 10.79 -8.71
N ALA A 152 -16.47 10.82 -9.30
CA ALA A 152 -15.69 12.02 -9.52
C ALA A 152 -16.24 12.91 -10.65
N GLU A 153 -16.96 12.32 -11.64
CA GLU A 153 -17.61 13.08 -12.74
C GLU A 153 -18.54 14.20 -12.21
N GLY A 154 -19.28 13.91 -11.14
CA GLY A 154 -20.17 14.90 -10.51
C GLY A 154 -19.49 15.86 -9.51
N ALA A 155 -18.25 15.57 -9.12
CA ALA A 155 -17.50 16.35 -8.12
C ALA A 155 -16.38 17.19 -8.75
N CYS A 156 -15.99 16.89 -9.99
CA CYS A 156 -14.90 17.53 -10.69
C CYS A 156 -15.28 18.93 -11.17
N ASP A 157 -14.61 19.94 -10.61
CA ASP A 157 -14.57 21.30 -11.13
C ASP A 157 -13.11 21.79 -11.06
N PRO A 158 -12.42 21.95 -12.19
CA PRO A 158 -11.03 22.38 -12.22
C PRO A 158 -10.80 23.78 -11.64
N GLN A 159 -11.84 24.61 -11.54
CA GLN A 159 -11.76 25.93 -10.93
C GLN A 159 -11.90 25.89 -9.41
N GLU A 160 -12.43 24.79 -8.86
CA GLU A 160 -12.60 24.55 -7.42
C GLU A 160 -11.68 23.42 -6.92
N THR A 161 -10.38 23.46 -7.24
CA THR A 161 -9.40 22.40 -6.93
C THR A 161 -9.40 22.01 -5.46
N ASP A 162 -9.44 22.96 -4.54
CA ASP A 162 -9.43 22.68 -3.09
C ASP A 162 -10.67 21.88 -2.66
N ARG A 163 -11.83 22.21 -3.20
CA ARG A 163 -13.07 21.46 -2.98
C ARG A 163 -12.97 20.04 -3.50
N PHE A 164 -12.44 19.87 -4.70
CA PHE A 164 -12.21 18.55 -5.28
C PHE A 164 -11.22 17.71 -4.46
N VAL A 165 -10.10 18.31 -4.02
CA VAL A 165 -9.12 17.64 -3.13
C VAL A 165 -9.76 17.23 -1.82
N ALA A 166 -10.55 18.08 -1.18
CA ALA A 166 -11.26 17.75 0.06
C ALA A 166 -12.24 16.59 -0.14
N TRP A 167 -13.02 16.63 -1.22
CA TRP A 167 -13.92 15.57 -1.61
C TRP A 167 -13.17 14.24 -1.87
N LEU A 168 -12.08 14.27 -2.64
CA LEU A 168 -11.29 13.11 -2.98
C LEU A 168 -10.70 12.45 -1.72
N LYS A 169 -10.20 13.24 -0.78
CA LYS A 169 -9.72 12.73 0.52
C LYS A 169 -10.84 12.06 1.34
N ALA A 170 -12.04 12.62 1.31
CA ALA A 170 -13.19 12.12 2.04
C ALA A 170 -13.85 10.89 1.41
N TRP A 171 -13.77 10.74 0.09
CA TRP A 171 -14.37 9.63 -0.62
C TRP A 171 -13.90 8.27 -0.08
N ARG A 172 -14.79 7.29 -0.03
CA ARG A 172 -14.49 5.93 0.45
C ARG A 172 -14.84 4.92 -0.61
N PRO A 173 -13.96 3.94 -0.88
CA PRO A 173 -14.30 2.85 -1.79
C PRO A 173 -15.43 2.00 -1.22
N PRO A 174 -16.35 1.48 -2.08
CA PRO A 174 -17.45 0.62 -1.65
C PRO A 174 -16.98 -0.72 -1.09
N ALA A 175 -15.79 -1.17 -1.51
CA ALA A 175 -15.11 -2.35 -0.98
C ALA A 175 -13.64 -2.02 -0.68
N ALA A 176 -13.05 -2.72 0.26
CA ALA A 176 -11.65 -2.51 0.62
C ALA A 176 -10.71 -2.85 -0.56
N VAL A 177 -9.72 -2.01 -0.78
CA VAL A 177 -8.61 -2.27 -1.69
C VAL A 177 -7.57 -3.10 -0.93
N ASN A 178 -7.17 -4.24 -1.48
CA ASN A 178 -6.24 -5.17 -0.82
C ASN A 178 -4.75 -4.89 -1.12
N LEU A 179 -4.45 -3.74 -1.70
CA LEU A 179 -3.08 -3.25 -1.92
C LEU A 179 -2.90 -1.85 -1.32
N ALA A 180 -1.73 -1.62 -0.76
CA ALA A 180 -1.29 -0.26 -0.43
C ALA A 180 -1.14 0.55 -1.72
N THR A 181 -1.36 1.85 -1.64
CA THR A 181 -1.06 2.80 -2.73
C THR A 181 0.42 2.69 -3.11
N PRO A 182 0.78 2.60 -4.41
CA PRO A 182 2.17 2.51 -4.83
C PRO A 182 3.02 3.62 -4.21
N GLY A 183 4.21 3.27 -3.76
CA GLY A 183 5.09 4.19 -3.03
C GLY A 183 4.87 4.25 -1.52
N LEU A 184 3.72 3.78 -1.01
CA LEU A 184 3.38 3.85 0.42
C LEU A 184 3.49 2.51 1.17
N SER A 185 3.96 1.46 0.51
CA SER A 185 4.20 0.17 1.18
C SER A 185 5.47 0.22 2.02
N SER A 186 5.38 -0.08 3.30
CA SER A 186 6.52 -0.20 4.20
C SER A 186 7.59 -1.20 3.71
N HIS A 187 7.18 -2.25 3.00
CA HIS A 187 8.10 -3.20 2.37
C HIS A 187 8.90 -2.62 1.20
N GLY A 188 8.58 -1.40 0.75
CA GLY A 188 9.29 -0.73 -0.34
C GLY A 188 10.63 -0.13 0.05
N GLN A 189 10.95 -0.07 1.35
CA GLN A 189 12.21 0.48 1.87
C GLN A 189 13.12 -0.58 2.51
N ALA A 190 12.86 -1.87 2.31
CA ALA A 190 13.60 -2.98 2.93
C ALA A 190 13.67 -2.94 4.48
N ARG A 191 12.73 -2.24 5.10
CA ARG A 191 12.68 -2.05 6.56
C ARG A 191 11.46 -2.67 7.22
N ALA A 192 10.51 -3.23 6.44
CA ALA A 192 9.37 -3.92 6.99
C ALA A 192 9.43 -5.39 6.65
N PHE A 193 9.12 -6.22 7.63
CA PHE A 193 9.25 -7.65 7.57
C PHE A 193 7.97 -8.33 8.07
N ASP A 194 7.53 -9.32 7.31
CA ASP A 194 6.43 -10.19 7.70
C ASP A 194 7.00 -11.50 8.21
N PHE A 195 6.80 -11.76 9.49
CA PHE A 195 7.20 -13.01 10.12
C PHE A 195 6.13 -14.07 9.94
N GLN A 196 6.52 -15.30 9.67
CA GLN A 196 5.66 -16.46 9.55
C GLN A 196 6.12 -17.55 10.53
N VAL A 197 5.19 -18.27 11.14
CA VAL A 197 5.52 -19.36 12.03
C VAL A 197 5.51 -20.68 11.26
N MET A 198 6.59 -21.43 11.35
CA MET A 198 6.78 -22.73 10.74
C MET A 198 6.97 -23.79 11.85
N GLN A 199 6.42 -24.97 11.61
CA GLN A 199 6.78 -26.20 12.32
C GLN A 199 7.34 -27.17 11.29
N ASP A 200 8.60 -27.48 11.39
CA ASP A 200 9.35 -28.14 10.32
C ASP A 200 9.18 -27.36 8.98
N ASP A 201 8.61 -27.99 7.96
CA ASP A 201 8.31 -27.36 6.67
C ASP A 201 6.84 -26.96 6.52
N THR A 202 6.05 -27.06 7.60
CA THR A 202 4.63 -26.73 7.59
C THR A 202 4.42 -25.29 8.05
N LEU A 203 3.68 -24.50 7.26
CA LEU A 203 3.25 -23.16 7.63
C LEU A 203 2.14 -23.26 8.69
N VAL A 204 2.39 -22.73 9.88
CA VAL A 204 1.45 -22.72 11.01
C VAL A 204 0.70 -21.41 11.10
N ALA A 205 1.40 -20.28 10.97
CA ALA A 205 0.78 -18.96 10.91
C ALA A 205 1.46 -18.11 9.83
N GLY A 206 0.67 -17.74 8.82
CA GLY A 206 1.12 -17.00 7.62
C GLY A 206 0.65 -15.56 7.60
N THR A 207 0.79 -14.93 6.43
CA THR A 207 0.45 -13.52 6.19
C THR A 207 -0.93 -13.34 5.52
N ASP A 208 -1.78 -14.33 5.58
CA ASP A 208 -3.14 -14.27 5.07
C ASP A 208 -4.07 -13.58 6.08
N SER A 209 -4.52 -12.37 5.75
CA SER A 209 -5.43 -11.59 6.60
C SER A 209 -6.76 -12.31 6.87
N GLY A 210 -7.21 -13.19 5.97
CA GLY A 210 -8.41 -14.02 6.16
C GLY A 210 -8.23 -15.08 7.26
N ARG A 211 -7.00 -15.49 7.53
CA ARG A 211 -6.66 -16.47 8.56
C ARG A 211 -6.13 -15.84 9.86
N ARG A 212 -6.01 -14.50 9.91
CA ARG A 212 -5.45 -13.78 11.07
C ARG A 212 -6.06 -14.20 12.40
N GLN A 213 -7.38 -14.26 12.48
CA GLN A 213 -8.06 -14.61 13.73
C GLN A 213 -7.66 -16.02 14.20
N GLN A 214 -7.77 -17.00 13.30
CA GLN A 214 -7.52 -18.40 13.62
C GLN A 214 -6.04 -18.65 13.94
N ASP A 215 -5.12 -18.17 13.07
CA ASP A 215 -3.72 -18.54 13.16
C ASP A 215 -3.00 -17.69 14.22
N TRP A 216 -3.23 -16.38 14.25
CA TRP A 216 -2.44 -15.47 15.08
C TRP A 216 -3.06 -15.16 16.44
N ILE A 217 -4.39 -15.01 16.50
CA ILE A 217 -5.06 -14.63 17.76
C ILE A 217 -5.41 -15.89 18.56
N ASP A 218 -6.23 -16.78 17.98
CA ASP A 218 -6.69 -18.00 18.68
C ASP A 218 -5.54 -18.99 18.90
N GLY A 219 -4.60 -19.08 17.94
CA GLY A 219 -3.36 -19.87 18.06
C GLY A 219 -2.33 -19.28 19.03
N GLY A 220 -2.50 -18.03 19.48
CA GLY A 220 -1.61 -17.32 20.39
C GLY A 220 -0.24 -16.97 19.81
N TRP A 221 -0.06 -17.07 18.48
CA TRP A 221 1.22 -16.81 17.84
C TRP A 221 1.59 -15.33 17.81
N GLY A 222 0.61 -14.43 17.79
CA GLY A 222 0.86 -12.98 17.85
C GLY A 222 1.56 -12.56 19.14
N GLU A 223 1.12 -13.06 20.29
CA GLU A 223 1.75 -12.79 21.59
C GLU A 223 3.16 -13.40 21.69
N ARG A 224 3.34 -14.62 21.19
CA ARG A 224 4.65 -15.30 21.19
C ARG A 224 5.66 -14.58 20.29
N LEU A 225 5.25 -14.13 19.10
CA LEU A 225 6.10 -13.34 18.23
C LEU A 225 6.45 -11.99 18.89
N ALA A 226 5.47 -11.28 19.43
CA ALA A 226 5.73 -10.01 20.11
C ALA A 226 6.66 -10.17 21.32
N ALA A 227 6.57 -11.26 22.06
CA ALA A 227 7.48 -11.58 23.16
C ALA A 227 8.92 -11.82 22.64
N ALA A 228 9.07 -12.60 21.58
CA ALA A 228 10.38 -12.88 20.97
C ALA A 228 11.06 -11.64 20.38
N VAL A 229 10.30 -10.81 19.68
CA VAL A 229 10.80 -9.52 19.14
C VAL A 229 11.27 -8.61 20.27
N ARG A 230 10.52 -8.48 21.35
CA ARG A 230 10.98 -7.73 22.54
C ARG A 230 12.22 -8.34 23.18
N ALA A 231 12.27 -9.66 23.30
CA ALA A 231 13.40 -10.36 23.91
C ALA A 231 14.67 -10.27 23.08
N SER A 232 14.59 -10.08 21.76
CA SER A 232 15.75 -9.87 20.91
C SER A 232 16.52 -8.58 21.22
N GLY A 233 15.84 -7.60 21.84
CA GLY A 233 16.43 -6.27 22.13
C GLY A 233 16.68 -5.40 20.91
N GLU A 234 16.23 -5.85 19.72
CA GLU A 234 16.47 -5.15 18.47
C GLU A 234 15.38 -4.08 18.21
N PRO A 235 15.70 -3.03 17.44
CA PRO A 235 14.84 -1.87 17.25
C PRO A 235 13.72 -2.16 16.22
N PHE A 236 12.82 -3.05 16.60
CA PHE A 236 11.61 -3.31 15.82
C PHE A 236 10.41 -2.55 16.38
N GLU A 237 9.67 -1.90 15.51
CA GLU A 237 8.36 -1.34 15.79
C GLU A 237 7.27 -2.25 15.24
N GLY A 238 6.29 -2.60 16.07
CA GLY A 238 5.18 -3.49 15.67
C GLY A 238 4.49 -4.11 16.89
N PRO A 239 3.53 -4.98 16.64
CA PRO A 239 2.96 -5.31 15.34
C PRO A 239 2.18 -4.16 14.72
N LEU A 240 1.98 -4.19 13.38
CA LEU A 240 1.18 -3.18 12.69
C LEU A 240 -0.29 -3.25 13.15
N ARG A 241 -0.84 -2.08 13.55
CA ARG A 241 -2.19 -2.04 14.13
C ARG A 241 -3.27 -1.58 13.16
N SER A 242 -2.89 -1.02 12.02
CA SER A 242 -3.85 -0.56 11.01
C SER A 242 -3.25 -0.62 9.60
N PRO A 243 -3.59 -1.66 8.80
CA PRO A 243 -4.41 -2.83 9.18
C PRO A 243 -3.81 -3.61 10.33
N ASP A 244 -4.63 -4.45 11.00
CA ASP A 244 -4.16 -5.27 12.12
C ASP A 244 -3.44 -6.50 11.57
N GLU A 245 -2.11 -6.46 11.59
CA GLU A 245 -1.19 -7.47 11.06
C GLU A 245 -0.20 -7.90 12.14
N PRO A 246 -0.51 -8.94 12.94
CA PRO A 246 0.33 -9.41 14.04
C PRO A 246 1.74 -9.86 13.64
N TRP A 247 1.92 -10.19 12.37
CA TRP A 247 3.18 -10.65 11.78
C TRP A 247 4.09 -9.52 11.28
N HIS A 248 3.57 -8.28 11.15
CA HIS A 248 4.25 -7.18 10.49
C HIS A 248 5.00 -6.29 11.47
N TYR A 249 6.32 -6.19 11.27
CA TYR A 249 7.23 -5.35 12.06
C TYR A 249 8.11 -4.51 11.15
N ALA A 250 8.36 -3.26 11.55
CA ALA A 250 9.31 -2.36 10.91
C ALA A 250 10.63 -2.36 11.70
N TYR A 251 11.76 -2.52 11.01
CA TYR A 251 13.08 -2.29 11.59
C TYR A 251 13.38 -0.79 11.54
N VAL A 252 13.62 -0.20 12.70
CA VAL A 252 13.91 1.22 12.86
C VAL A 252 15.31 1.33 13.43
N PRO A 253 16.37 1.40 12.58
CA PRO A 253 17.74 1.52 13.08
C PRO A 253 17.84 2.76 13.97
N SER A 254 18.50 2.62 15.11
CA SER A 254 18.88 3.77 15.91
C SER A 254 19.65 4.73 15.02
N ALA A 255 19.29 6.02 15.01
CA ALA A 255 20.08 7.01 14.32
C ALA A 255 21.53 6.85 14.80
N GLU A 256 22.47 6.60 13.88
CA GLU A 256 23.88 6.67 14.26
C GLU A 256 24.08 8.03 14.91
N PRO A 257 24.81 8.08 16.05
CA PRO A 257 25.18 9.36 16.61
C PRO A 257 25.89 10.13 15.51
N GLU A 258 25.34 11.30 15.17
CA GLU A 258 25.83 12.17 14.11
C GLU A 258 27.36 12.24 14.23
N SER A 259 28.08 11.76 13.22
CA SER A 259 29.54 11.77 13.24
C SER A 259 29.98 13.19 13.59
N PRO A 260 30.88 13.39 14.57
CA PRO A 260 31.30 14.73 14.95
C PRO A 260 31.75 15.47 13.68
N PRO A 261 31.38 16.75 13.52
CA PRO A 261 31.73 17.51 12.34
C PRO A 261 33.25 17.41 12.13
N PRO A 262 33.71 17.30 10.87
CA PRO A 262 35.13 17.22 10.59
C PRO A 262 35.84 18.38 11.29
N ALA A 263 36.89 18.05 12.06
CA ALA A 263 37.68 19.04 12.78
C ALA A 263 38.06 20.17 11.83
N SER A 264 37.70 21.39 12.18
CA SER A 264 38.03 22.57 11.38
C SER A 264 39.57 22.59 11.20
N PRO A 265 40.05 22.83 9.98
CA PRO A 265 41.49 22.92 9.76
C PRO A 265 42.10 23.97 10.68
N GLN A 266 43.00 23.56 11.56
CA GLN A 266 43.72 24.47 12.40
C GLN A 266 44.51 25.44 11.50
N ALA A 267 44.29 26.73 11.70
CA ALA A 267 45.05 27.76 11.03
C ALA A 267 46.55 27.56 11.33
N PRO A 268 47.44 27.70 10.35
CA PRO A 268 48.88 27.58 10.59
C PRO A 268 49.31 28.61 11.65
N ALA A 269 50.01 28.14 12.67
CA ALA A 269 50.61 29.00 13.70
C ALA A 269 51.43 30.10 13.01
N ALA A 270 51.15 31.36 13.33
CA ALA A 270 51.95 32.49 12.89
C ALA A 270 53.35 32.31 13.43
N GLY A 271 54.31 32.10 12.53
CA GLY A 271 55.71 32.03 12.86
C GLY A 271 56.17 33.37 13.42
N ASP A 272 56.71 33.35 14.66
CA ASP A 272 57.42 34.48 15.23
C ASP A 272 58.65 34.72 14.38
N GLY A 273 58.64 35.85 13.67
CA GLY A 273 59.85 36.39 13.02
C GLY A 273 60.63 37.23 14.04
N THR A 274 61.79 36.78 14.36
CA THR A 274 62.87 37.59 14.91
C THR A 274 63.87 37.90 13.81
#